data_1e99b05c8844230b9b661c051f8c8a6d
#
_entry.id   1e99b05c8844230b9b661c051f8c8a6d
#
_cell.length_a   1.000
_cell.length_b   1.000
_cell.length_c   1.000
_cell.angle_alpha   90.00
_cell.angle_beta   90.00
_cell.angle_gamma   90.00
#
_symmetry.space_group_name_H-M   'P 1'
#
loop_
_entity.id
_entity.type
_entity.pdbx_description
1 polymer ?
#
loop_
_entity_poly.entity_id
_entity_poly.type
_entity_poly.pdbx_seq_one_letter_code
_entity_poly.pdbx_strand_id
1 'polypeptide(L)'
;MTAGIVLGSNVGGIYPGDASLLPVWEEIAASRLAVFLHPLSPCGYVGPIPPVIFHFVNDTAVAAATIIYSGLLDRFPELNIILAHYGGSMPYHLRRLDMIKHPHFPKSPGQDLQRWPSQYADRFYVDTAQGFHRPSFDCARAVFGIERLLYGSDYFLLDTPWRGELNAFFESLALSAIEREAIFRGNAQRLLTGI
;
A
#
# COMPACT_ATOMS: atom_id res chain seq x y z
N MET A 1 -6.68 23.42 1.94
CA MET A 1 -6.04 22.76 0.77
C MET A 1 -6.14 21.27 1.01
N THR A 2 -6.73 20.49 0.10
CA THR A 2 -6.84 19.04 0.22
C THR A 2 -5.53 18.41 -0.26
N ALA A 3 -4.87 17.63 0.60
CA ALA A 3 -3.57 17.01 0.28
C ALA A 3 -3.71 15.59 -0.32
N GLY A 4 -4.86 14.96 -0.15
CA GLY A 4 -5.12 13.60 -0.63
C GLY A 4 -6.55 13.15 -0.38
N ILE A 5 -6.85 11.96 -0.83
CA ILE A 5 -8.13 11.27 -0.67
C ILE A 5 -7.91 9.88 -0.06
N VAL A 6 -8.93 9.35 0.59
CA VAL A 6 -8.95 7.96 1.09
C VAL A 6 -9.87 7.14 0.21
N LEU A 7 -9.37 6.03 -0.30
CA LEU A 7 -10.17 5.03 -1.02
C LEU A 7 -10.15 3.71 -0.25
N GLY A 8 -11.27 2.98 -0.32
CA GLY A 8 -11.31 1.60 0.18
C GLY A 8 -10.51 0.65 -0.72
N SER A 9 -9.98 -0.42 -0.15
CA SER A 9 -9.34 -1.51 -0.91
C SER A 9 -10.29 -2.19 -1.89
N ASN A 10 -11.59 -2.18 -1.58
CA ASN A 10 -12.67 -2.60 -2.47
C ASN A 10 -13.95 -1.84 -2.14
N VAL A 11 -14.91 -1.81 -3.05
CA VAL A 11 -16.27 -1.33 -2.82
C VAL A 11 -17.23 -2.39 -3.34
N GLY A 12 -17.87 -3.12 -2.43
CA GLY A 12 -18.77 -4.20 -2.81
C GLY A 12 -18.11 -5.31 -3.65
N GLY A 13 -16.81 -5.55 -3.47
CA GLY A 13 -16.04 -6.53 -4.23
C GLY A 13 -15.45 -5.99 -5.55
N ILE A 14 -15.69 -4.74 -5.90
CA ILE A 14 -15.01 -4.07 -7.02
C ILE A 14 -13.69 -3.51 -6.50
N TYR A 15 -12.60 -4.00 -7.05
CA TYR A 15 -11.24 -3.59 -6.67
C TYR A 15 -10.74 -2.41 -7.51
N PRO A 16 -9.75 -1.63 -7.01
CA PRO A 16 -9.27 -0.40 -7.64
C PRO A 16 -8.78 -0.56 -9.08
N GLY A 17 -8.29 -1.75 -9.45
CA GLY A 17 -7.88 -2.05 -10.82
C GLY A 17 -9.01 -2.40 -11.79
N ASP A 18 -10.27 -2.38 -11.37
CA ASP A 18 -11.41 -2.65 -12.25
C ASP A 18 -11.57 -1.53 -13.28
N ALA A 19 -11.86 -1.93 -14.53
CA ALA A 19 -11.99 -0.98 -15.64
C ALA A 19 -13.13 0.03 -15.43
N SER A 20 -14.16 -0.32 -14.67
CA SER A 20 -15.27 0.60 -14.34
C SER A 20 -14.84 1.79 -13.51
N LEU A 21 -13.70 1.69 -12.79
CA LEU A 21 -13.16 2.76 -11.97
C LEU A 21 -12.18 3.67 -12.73
N LEU A 22 -11.93 3.40 -14.02
CA LEU A 22 -11.01 4.20 -14.81
C LEU A 22 -11.34 5.70 -14.82
N PRO A 23 -12.60 6.15 -14.96
CA PRO A 23 -12.94 7.59 -14.91
C PRO A 23 -12.58 8.23 -13.55
N VAL A 24 -12.63 7.47 -12.45
CA VAL A 24 -12.22 7.94 -11.13
C VAL A 24 -10.71 8.15 -11.09
N TRP A 25 -9.94 7.23 -11.65
CA TRP A 25 -8.48 7.36 -11.72
C TRP A 25 -8.02 8.50 -12.64
N GLU A 26 -8.74 8.77 -13.72
CA GLU A 26 -8.49 9.93 -14.59
C GLU A 26 -8.63 11.25 -13.83
N GLU A 27 -9.68 11.38 -13.03
CA GLU A 27 -9.91 12.58 -12.22
C GLU A 27 -8.87 12.71 -11.08
N ILE A 28 -8.51 11.61 -10.42
CA ILE A 28 -7.47 11.59 -9.40
C ILE A 28 -6.12 12.01 -9.99
N ALA A 29 -5.74 11.46 -11.12
CA ALA A 29 -4.48 11.80 -11.80
C ALA A 29 -4.46 13.30 -12.19
N ALA A 30 -5.56 13.82 -12.74
CA ALA A 30 -5.68 15.23 -13.10
C ALA A 30 -5.56 16.16 -11.88
N SER A 31 -6.07 15.73 -10.72
CA SER A 31 -6.03 16.51 -9.48
C SER A 31 -4.67 16.47 -8.77
N ARG A 32 -3.80 15.51 -9.12
CA ARG A 32 -2.50 15.24 -8.46
C ARG A 32 -2.58 15.00 -6.95
N LEU A 33 -3.73 14.55 -6.47
CA LEU A 33 -3.93 14.19 -5.07
C LEU A 33 -3.27 12.84 -4.75
N ALA A 34 -2.68 12.74 -3.57
CA ALA A 34 -2.25 11.45 -3.06
C ALA A 34 -3.47 10.59 -2.70
N VAL A 35 -3.38 9.29 -2.98
CA VAL A 35 -4.43 8.31 -2.65
C VAL A 35 -3.97 7.46 -1.49
N PHE A 36 -4.66 7.52 -0.37
CA PHE A 36 -4.48 6.58 0.72
C PHE A 36 -5.47 5.42 0.57
N LEU A 37 -4.94 4.25 0.26
CA LEU A 37 -5.72 3.03 0.09
C LEU A 37 -5.84 2.30 1.42
N HIS A 38 -7.02 2.43 2.05
CA HIS A 38 -7.30 1.80 3.33
C HIS A 38 -8.14 0.53 3.15
N PRO A 39 -7.80 -0.58 3.83
CA PRO A 39 -8.53 -1.82 3.68
C PRO A 39 -9.97 -1.73 4.16
N LEU A 40 -10.83 -2.49 3.49
CA LEU A 40 -12.19 -2.79 3.90
C LEU A 40 -12.37 -4.31 4.05
N SER A 41 -13.48 -4.72 4.62
CA SER A 41 -13.83 -6.13 4.69
C SER A 41 -13.97 -6.70 3.28
N PRO A 42 -13.36 -7.87 2.99
CA PRO A 42 -13.60 -8.55 1.73
C PRO A 42 -15.08 -8.83 1.53
N CYS A 43 -15.58 -8.59 0.33
CA CYS A 43 -16.98 -8.80 0.02
C CYS A 43 -17.38 -10.26 0.22
N GLY A 44 -18.50 -10.47 0.93
CA GLY A 44 -19.03 -11.81 1.19
C GLY A 44 -18.27 -12.64 2.21
N TYR A 45 -17.28 -12.08 2.90
CA TYR A 45 -16.58 -12.80 3.96
C TYR A 45 -17.52 -13.10 5.13
N VAL A 46 -17.63 -14.39 5.44
CA VAL A 46 -18.32 -14.91 6.63
C VAL A 46 -17.38 -15.90 7.32
N GLY A 47 -16.86 -15.52 8.48
CA GLY A 47 -15.91 -16.37 9.20
C GLY A 47 -15.73 -15.96 10.65
N PRO A 48 -15.05 -16.79 11.46
CA PRO A 48 -14.90 -16.59 12.88
C PRO A 48 -13.89 -15.50 13.27
N ILE A 49 -13.02 -15.10 12.35
CA ILE A 49 -11.95 -14.10 12.60
C ILE A 49 -12.47 -12.73 12.14
N PRO A 50 -12.53 -11.72 13.01
CA PRO A 50 -12.87 -10.38 12.56
C PRO A 50 -11.98 -9.90 11.40
N PRO A 51 -12.53 -9.36 10.31
CA PRO A 51 -11.76 -8.98 9.12
C PRO A 51 -10.57 -8.07 9.42
N VAL A 52 -10.72 -7.16 10.36
CA VAL A 52 -9.65 -6.22 10.77
C VAL A 52 -8.39 -6.94 11.28
N ILE A 53 -8.53 -8.13 11.87
CA ILE A 53 -7.39 -8.85 12.46
C ILE A 53 -6.50 -9.49 11.40
N PHE A 54 -7.06 -10.00 10.30
CA PHE A 54 -6.30 -10.77 9.34
C PHE A 54 -6.62 -10.42 7.87
N HIS A 55 -7.90 -10.19 7.55
CA HIS A 55 -8.30 -10.01 6.15
C HIS A 55 -7.93 -8.66 5.58
N PHE A 56 -7.91 -7.61 6.38
CA PHE A 56 -7.57 -6.25 5.94
C PHE A 56 -6.20 -6.18 5.27
N VAL A 57 -5.19 -6.77 5.85
CA VAL A 57 -3.83 -6.76 5.28
C VAL A 57 -3.73 -7.56 3.98
N ASN A 58 -4.54 -8.60 3.83
CA ASN A 58 -4.63 -9.36 2.58
C ASN A 58 -5.42 -8.60 1.51
N ASP A 59 -6.49 -7.92 1.89
CA ASP A 59 -7.31 -7.14 0.97
C ASP A 59 -6.53 -5.93 0.40
N THR A 60 -5.70 -5.28 1.22
CA THR A 60 -4.74 -4.27 0.75
C THR A 60 -3.81 -4.85 -0.34
N ALA A 61 -3.28 -6.05 -0.13
CA ALA A 61 -2.40 -6.68 -1.10
C ALA A 61 -3.12 -7.04 -2.40
N VAL A 62 -4.37 -7.52 -2.33
CA VAL A 62 -5.21 -7.78 -3.51
C VAL A 62 -5.47 -6.49 -4.27
N ALA A 63 -5.85 -5.41 -3.57
CA ALA A 63 -6.09 -4.11 -4.18
C ALA A 63 -4.85 -3.59 -4.93
N ALA A 64 -3.68 -3.64 -4.29
CA ALA A 64 -2.41 -3.25 -4.92
C ALA A 64 -2.09 -4.11 -6.15
N ALA A 65 -2.30 -5.43 -6.08
CA ALA A 65 -2.10 -6.31 -7.22
C ALA A 65 -3.05 -5.98 -8.39
N THR A 66 -4.32 -5.65 -8.12
CA THR A 66 -5.25 -5.23 -9.19
C THR A 66 -4.83 -3.93 -9.86
N ILE A 67 -4.32 -2.95 -9.10
CA ILE A 67 -3.76 -1.70 -9.63
C ILE A 67 -2.58 -1.98 -10.56
N ILE A 68 -1.67 -2.87 -10.16
CA ILE A 68 -0.54 -3.27 -11.01
C ILE A 68 -1.05 -3.92 -12.29
N TYR A 69 -1.87 -4.96 -12.17
CA TYR A 69 -2.29 -5.76 -13.32
C TYR A 69 -3.20 -5.04 -14.30
N SER A 70 -3.92 -4.00 -13.86
CA SER A 70 -4.73 -3.16 -14.74
C SER A 70 -3.92 -2.22 -15.64
N GLY A 71 -2.61 -2.06 -15.37
CA GLY A 71 -1.75 -1.10 -16.08
C GLY A 71 -1.98 0.36 -15.67
N LEU A 72 -2.73 0.63 -14.60
CA LEU A 72 -2.97 2.00 -14.11
C LEU A 72 -1.67 2.78 -13.87
N LEU A 73 -0.64 2.10 -13.34
CA LEU A 73 0.64 2.74 -13.05
C LEU A 73 1.47 3.06 -14.30
N ASP A 74 1.23 2.37 -15.40
CA ASP A 74 1.80 2.70 -16.71
C ASP A 74 1.03 3.84 -17.36
N ARG A 75 -0.29 3.85 -17.23
CA ARG A 75 -1.18 4.87 -17.78
C ARG A 75 -1.07 6.21 -17.06
N PHE A 76 -0.90 6.20 -15.75
CA PHE A 76 -0.82 7.39 -14.87
C PHE A 76 0.47 7.37 -14.05
N PRO A 77 1.61 7.70 -14.64
CA PRO A 77 2.90 7.61 -13.97
C PRO A 77 3.07 8.60 -12.80
N GLU A 78 2.23 9.61 -12.70
CA GLU A 78 2.25 10.62 -11.63
C GLU A 78 1.41 10.25 -10.40
N LEU A 79 0.65 9.14 -10.45
CA LEU A 79 -0.16 8.72 -9.30
C LEU A 79 0.71 8.45 -8.07
N ASN A 80 0.32 9.03 -6.95
CA ASN A 80 0.90 8.80 -5.64
C ASN A 80 -0.06 7.96 -4.80
N ILE A 81 0.27 6.69 -4.59
CA ILE A 81 -0.58 5.74 -3.87
C ILE A 81 0.13 5.29 -2.60
N ILE A 82 -0.55 5.44 -1.47
CA ILE A 82 -0.12 4.98 -0.15
C ILE A 82 -0.95 3.74 0.19
N LEU A 83 -0.30 2.64 0.48
CA LEU A 83 -0.95 1.42 0.96
C LEU A 83 -0.88 1.38 2.49
N ALA A 84 -1.99 1.09 3.13
CA ALA A 84 -2.02 0.91 4.58
C ALA A 84 -1.23 -0.33 5.03
N HIS A 85 -0.75 -0.32 6.29
CA HIS A 85 -0.23 -1.50 7.00
C HIS A 85 0.97 -2.17 6.30
N TYR A 86 2.04 -1.42 6.02
CA TYR A 86 3.21 -1.90 5.26
C TYR A 86 2.87 -2.46 3.86
N GLY A 87 1.73 -2.09 3.28
CA GLY A 87 1.23 -2.68 2.04
C GLY A 87 0.61 -4.08 2.24
N GLY A 88 0.24 -4.39 3.47
CA GLY A 88 -0.37 -5.66 3.86
C GLY A 88 0.57 -6.85 3.62
N SER A 89 0.05 -7.92 3.04
CA SER A 89 0.85 -9.09 2.67
C SER A 89 1.57 -8.96 1.32
N MET A 90 1.44 -7.83 0.62
CA MET A 90 2.04 -7.64 -0.71
C MET A 90 3.56 -7.81 -0.73
N PRO A 91 4.35 -7.28 0.22
CA PRO A 91 5.81 -7.44 0.21
C PRO A 91 6.24 -8.91 0.20
N TYR A 92 5.56 -9.74 0.95
CA TYR A 92 5.82 -11.19 1.01
C TYR A 92 5.49 -11.88 -0.33
N HIS A 93 4.43 -11.47 -1.01
CA HIS A 93 3.97 -12.09 -2.25
C HIS A 93 4.55 -11.47 -3.52
N LEU A 94 5.32 -10.40 -3.42
CA LEU A 94 5.69 -9.54 -4.54
C LEU A 94 6.24 -10.31 -5.75
N ARG A 95 7.24 -11.17 -5.55
CA ARG A 95 7.82 -11.95 -6.65
C ARG A 95 6.87 -12.98 -7.26
N ARG A 96 5.85 -13.40 -6.50
CA ARG A 96 4.82 -14.30 -7.01
C ARG A 96 3.95 -13.63 -8.09
N LEU A 97 3.79 -12.31 -8.05
CA LEU A 97 3.05 -11.57 -9.07
C LEU A 97 3.66 -11.73 -10.47
N ASP A 98 4.97 -11.94 -10.56
CA ASP A 98 5.65 -12.10 -11.84
C ASP A 98 5.26 -13.39 -12.58
N MET A 99 4.67 -14.35 -11.88
CA MET A 99 4.18 -15.60 -12.49
C MET A 99 3.12 -15.36 -13.56
N ILE A 100 2.43 -14.21 -13.54
CA ILE A 100 1.43 -13.86 -14.56
C ILE A 100 2.02 -13.80 -15.97
N LYS A 101 3.32 -13.51 -16.10
CA LYS A 101 4.03 -13.51 -17.39
C LYS A 101 4.47 -14.90 -17.85
N HIS A 102 4.21 -15.93 -17.06
CA HIS A 102 4.52 -17.31 -17.45
C HIS A 102 3.54 -17.81 -18.52
N PRO A 103 4.00 -18.59 -19.51
CA PRO A 103 3.15 -19.10 -20.61
C PRO A 103 1.91 -19.90 -20.17
N HIS A 104 1.87 -20.41 -18.93
CA HIS A 104 0.68 -21.08 -18.38
C HIS A 104 -0.50 -20.12 -18.14
N PHE A 105 -0.28 -18.81 -18.15
CA PHE A 105 -1.30 -17.78 -17.92
C PHE A 105 -1.53 -16.92 -19.18
N PRO A 106 -1.73 -17.50 -20.38
CA PRO A 106 -1.97 -16.70 -21.57
C PRO A 106 -3.28 -15.93 -21.44
N LYS A 107 -3.31 -14.69 -21.94
CA LYS A 107 -4.47 -13.78 -21.91
C LYS A 107 -4.88 -13.31 -20.50
N SER A 108 -4.00 -13.44 -19.52
CA SER A 108 -4.26 -12.89 -18.18
C SER A 108 -4.01 -11.37 -18.14
N PRO A 109 -4.74 -10.63 -17.31
CA PRO A 109 -4.42 -9.22 -17.06
C PRO A 109 -2.95 -9.06 -16.64
N GLY A 110 -2.33 -7.97 -17.06
CA GLY A 110 -0.94 -7.69 -16.71
C GLY A 110 0.13 -8.33 -17.63
N GLN A 111 -0.27 -9.04 -18.68
CA GLN A 111 0.67 -9.56 -19.68
C GLN A 111 1.38 -8.44 -20.45
N ASP A 112 0.69 -7.35 -20.73
CA ASP A 112 1.17 -6.22 -21.53
C ASP A 112 1.83 -5.10 -20.70
N LEU A 113 2.05 -5.34 -19.41
CA LEU A 113 2.74 -4.38 -18.55
C LEU A 113 4.14 -4.07 -19.06
N GLN A 114 4.53 -2.80 -19.01
CA GLN A 114 5.86 -2.31 -19.45
C GLN A 114 6.99 -2.88 -18.60
N ARG A 115 6.72 -3.22 -17.34
CA ARG A 115 7.67 -3.77 -16.37
C ARG A 115 7.19 -5.12 -15.84
N TRP A 116 8.06 -5.86 -15.16
CA TRP A 116 7.63 -6.99 -14.36
C TRP A 116 6.74 -6.52 -13.20
N PRO A 117 5.65 -7.24 -12.87
CA PRO A 117 4.74 -6.83 -11.80
C PRO A 117 5.45 -6.48 -10.49
N SER A 118 6.46 -7.26 -10.10
CA SER A 118 7.22 -7.00 -8.88
C SER A 118 7.99 -5.68 -8.88
N GLN A 119 8.31 -5.13 -10.04
CA GLN A 119 9.06 -3.88 -10.16
C GLN A 119 8.20 -2.64 -9.88
N TYR A 120 6.87 -2.79 -9.87
CA TYR A 120 5.97 -1.67 -9.54
C TYR A 120 5.90 -1.38 -8.03
N ALA A 121 6.58 -2.16 -7.19
CA ALA A 121 6.66 -1.85 -5.76
C ALA A 121 7.22 -0.45 -5.49
N ASP A 122 8.14 0.03 -6.32
CA ASP A 122 8.72 1.37 -6.24
C ASP A 122 7.71 2.51 -6.51
N ARG A 123 6.49 2.17 -6.92
CA ARG A 123 5.41 3.14 -7.21
C ARG A 123 4.49 3.36 -6.03
N PHE A 124 4.63 2.57 -4.97
CA PHE A 124 3.81 2.70 -3.77
C PHE A 124 4.59 3.30 -2.61
N TYR A 125 3.91 4.10 -1.83
CA TYR A 125 4.26 4.39 -0.44
C TYR A 125 3.50 3.43 0.46
N VAL A 126 4.01 3.22 1.67
CA VAL A 126 3.33 2.39 2.68
C VAL A 126 3.40 3.06 4.04
N ASP A 127 2.34 2.96 4.82
CA ASP A 127 2.40 3.40 6.21
C ASP A 127 2.88 2.27 7.14
N THR A 128 3.19 2.65 8.38
CA THR A 128 3.71 1.73 9.40
C THR A 128 2.66 1.30 10.42
N ALA A 129 1.39 1.48 10.11
CA ALA A 129 0.28 1.33 11.05
C ALA A 129 0.07 -0.09 11.59
N GLN A 130 0.65 -1.11 10.95
CA GLN A 130 0.62 -2.50 11.45
C GLN A 130 1.57 -2.75 12.64
N GLY A 131 2.35 -1.74 13.04
CA GLY A 131 3.01 -1.64 14.34
C GLY A 131 4.30 -2.43 14.50
N PHE A 132 4.36 -3.25 15.52
CA PHE A 132 5.52 -3.59 16.32
C PHE A 132 6.11 -4.96 15.99
N HIS A 133 6.09 -5.36 14.72
CA HIS A 133 6.66 -6.64 14.28
C HIS A 133 7.87 -6.41 13.39
N ARG A 134 9.07 -6.64 13.93
CA ARG A 134 10.34 -6.41 13.25
C ARG A 134 10.44 -7.06 11.86
N PRO A 135 10.03 -8.34 11.68
CA PRO A 135 10.04 -8.98 10.36
C PRO A 135 9.15 -8.28 9.32
N SER A 136 7.98 -7.73 9.74
CA SER A 136 7.10 -6.98 8.83
C SER A 136 7.75 -5.68 8.38
N PHE A 137 8.36 -4.94 9.30
CA PHE A 137 9.12 -3.73 8.99
C PHE A 137 10.29 -4.01 8.04
N ASP A 138 11.10 -5.02 8.34
CA ASP A 138 12.27 -5.37 7.55
C ASP A 138 11.87 -5.82 6.13
N CYS A 139 10.77 -6.58 6.00
CA CYS A 139 10.23 -6.98 4.71
C CYS A 139 9.75 -5.76 3.89
N ALA A 140 8.97 -4.87 4.50
CA ALA A 140 8.51 -3.65 3.83
C ALA A 140 9.69 -2.73 3.44
N ARG A 141 10.65 -2.54 4.34
CA ARG A 141 11.88 -1.78 4.05
C ARG A 141 12.67 -2.36 2.89
N ALA A 142 12.82 -3.68 2.82
CA ALA A 142 13.55 -4.36 1.76
C ALA A 142 12.86 -4.23 0.39
N VAL A 143 11.53 -4.13 0.37
CA VAL A 143 10.73 -4.08 -0.86
C VAL A 143 10.50 -2.65 -1.35
N PHE A 144 10.07 -1.76 -0.46
CA PHE A 144 9.68 -0.39 -0.84
C PHE A 144 10.81 0.64 -0.70
N GLY A 145 11.83 0.34 0.12
CA GLY A 145 12.84 1.31 0.49
C GLY A 145 12.40 2.22 1.64
N ILE A 146 13.39 2.78 2.35
CA ILE A 146 13.12 3.66 3.50
C ILE A 146 12.39 4.95 3.11
N GLU A 147 12.64 5.43 1.91
CA GLU A 147 12.08 6.66 1.33
C GLU A 147 10.59 6.55 0.98
N ARG A 148 10.04 5.35 1.04
CA ARG A 148 8.61 5.07 0.78
C ARG A 148 7.82 4.71 2.04
N LEU A 149 8.47 4.60 3.20
CA LEU A 149 7.80 4.33 4.45
C LEU A 149 7.31 5.64 5.09
N LEU A 150 6.06 5.64 5.52
CA LEU A 150 5.39 6.77 6.16
C LEU A 150 4.97 6.37 7.57
N TYR A 151 5.26 7.18 8.59
CA TYR A 151 4.77 6.89 9.92
C TYR A 151 3.24 6.95 9.98
N GLY A 152 2.62 5.88 10.43
CA GLY A 152 1.19 5.77 10.71
C GLY A 152 0.99 4.95 12.00
N SER A 153 0.00 5.31 12.80
CA SER A 153 -0.27 4.70 14.11
C SER A 153 -1.57 3.90 14.18
N ASP A 154 -2.38 3.94 13.12
CA ASP A 154 -3.72 3.37 13.10
C ASP A 154 -4.61 3.88 14.27
N TYR A 155 -4.44 5.16 14.59
CA TYR A 155 -5.24 5.82 15.62
C TYR A 155 -6.69 5.89 15.14
N PHE A 156 -7.62 5.49 15.89
CA PHE A 156 -7.87 5.09 17.27
C PHE A 156 -8.03 3.56 17.48
N LEU A 157 -7.82 2.77 16.46
CA LEU A 157 -7.89 1.32 16.62
C LEU A 157 -6.78 0.83 17.57
N LEU A 158 -5.59 1.42 17.41
CA LEU A 158 -4.44 1.20 18.29
C LEU A 158 -4.30 2.40 19.26
N ASP A 159 -5.21 2.53 20.21
CA ASP A 159 -5.11 3.50 21.29
C ASP A 159 -4.14 3.04 22.40
N THR A 160 -3.98 3.86 23.44
CA THR A 160 -3.19 3.51 24.62
C THR A 160 -3.63 2.15 25.19
N PRO A 161 -2.75 1.14 25.45
CA PRO A 161 -1.29 1.23 25.54
C PRO A 161 -0.49 1.04 24.23
N TRP A 162 -1.10 0.62 23.15
CA TRP A 162 -0.44 0.23 21.90
C TRP A 162 0.45 1.32 21.30
N ARG A 163 0.10 2.59 21.51
CA ARG A 163 0.90 3.72 21.06
C ARG A 163 2.26 3.79 21.73
N GLY A 164 2.33 3.42 23.01
CA GLY A 164 3.60 3.29 23.73
C GLY A 164 4.49 2.19 23.17
N GLU A 165 3.89 1.06 22.83
CA GLU A 165 4.59 -0.06 22.21
C GLU A 165 5.10 0.27 20.81
N LEU A 166 4.32 1.01 20.00
CA LEU A 166 4.75 1.47 18.67
C LEU A 166 5.97 2.39 18.77
N ASN A 167 5.98 3.34 19.70
CA ASN A 167 7.12 4.22 19.92
C ASN A 167 8.36 3.43 20.37
N ALA A 168 8.22 2.53 21.36
CA ALA A 168 9.29 1.68 21.84
C ALA A 168 9.83 0.77 20.70
N PHE A 169 8.97 0.26 19.86
CA PHE A 169 9.35 -0.50 18.67
C PHE A 169 10.25 0.31 17.75
N PHE A 170 9.85 1.54 17.37
CA PHE A 170 10.66 2.39 16.51
C PHE A 170 12.01 2.79 17.16
N GLU A 171 12.06 2.95 18.47
CA GLU A 171 13.32 3.16 19.18
C GLU A 171 14.23 1.94 19.11
N SER A 172 13.67 0.73 19.10
CA SER A 172 14.43 -0.53 19.01
C SER A 172 15.02 -0.82 17.63
N LEU A 173 14.55 -0.13 16.58
CA LEU A 173 14.95 -0.42 15.20
C LEU A 173 16.37 0.02 14.83
N ALA A 174 17.07 0.74 15.70
CA ALA A 174 18.40 1.27 15.43
C ALA A 174 18.50 2.06 14.11
N LEU A 175 17.46 2.82 13.78
CA LEU A 175 17.44 3.69 12.61
C LEU A 175 18.43 4.84 12.78
N SER A 176 19.15 5.21 11.73
CA SER A 176 19.90 6.45 11.70
C SER A 176 18.96 7.66 11.83
N ALA A 177 19.52 8.81 12.23
CA ALA A 177 18.73 10.05 12.33
C ALA A 177 18.08 10.43 10.99
N ILE A 178 18.76 10.17 9.87
CA ILE A 178 18.24 10.43 8.52
C ILE A 178 17.05 9.51 8.20
N GLU A 179 17.16 8.21 8.48
CA GLU A 179 16.06 7.26 8.25
C GLU A 179 14.85 7.56 9.14
N ARG A 180 15.12 7.91 10.40
CA ARG A 180 14.07 8.30 11.33
C ARG A 180 13.32 9.55 10.85
N GLU A 181 14.03 10.60 10.46
CA GLU A 181 13.42 11.82 9.91
C GLU A 181 12.66 11.52 8.61
N ALA A 182 13.19 10.66 7.75
CA ALA A 182 12.51 10.27 6.52
C ALA A 182 11.14 9.63 6.82
N ILE A 183 11.09 8.62 7.68
CA ILE A 183 9.83 7.89 7.99
C ILE A 183 8.84 8.79 8.71
N PHE A 184 9.28 9.53 9.73
CA PHE A 184 8.38 10.27 10.62
C PHE A 184 7.86 11.57 10.02
N ARG A 185 8.54 12.12 9.00
CA ARG A 185 8.19 13.43 8.44
C ARG A 185 8.55 13.61 6.97
N GLY A 186 9.82 13.43 6.61
CA GLY A 186 10.35 13.87 5.32
C GLY A 186 9.66 13.23 4.13
N ASN A 187 9.35 11.93 4.20
CA ASN A 187 8.68 11.21 3.11
C ASN A 187 7.26 11.74 2.89
N ALA A 188 6.50 11.92 3.97
CA ALA A 188 5.14 12.46 3.88
C ALA A 188 5.14 13.91 3.36
N GLN A 189 6.11 14.70 3.80
CA GLN A 189 6.25 16.08 3.33
C GLN A 189 6.52 16.13 1.83
N ARG A 190 7.49 15.37 1.32
CA ARG A 190 7.76 15.30 -0.13
C ARG A 190 6.55 14.83 -0.92
N LEU A 191 5.87 13.80 -0.43
CA LEU A 191 4.70 13.23 -1.10
C LEU A 191 3.54 14.23 -1.21
N LEU A 192 3.26 14.97 -0.14
CA LEU A 192 2.06 15.81 -0.04
C LEU A 192 2.27 17.24 -0.53
N THR A 193 3.51 17.71 -0.61
CA THR A 193 3.82 19.09 -1.02
C THR A 193 4.58 19.17 -2.34
N GLY A 194 5.12 18.06 -2.82
CA GLY A 194 5.93 18.01 -4.05
C GLY A 194 7.30 18.72 -3.91
N ILE A 195 7.75 19.00 -2.68
CA ILE A 195 9.00 19.72 -2.36
C ILE A 195 10.04 18.73 -1.83
#